data_c92c4441d467817dabb970809f1aaed9
#
_entry.id   c92c4441d467817dabb970809f1aaed9
#
_cell.length_a   1.000
_cell.length_b   1.000
_cell.length_c   1.000
_cell.angle_alpha   90.00
_cell.angle_beta   90.00
_cell.angle_gamma   90.00
#
_symmetry.space_group_name_H-M   'P 1'
#
loop_
_entity.id
_entity.type
_entity.pdbx_description
1 polymer ?
#
loop_
_entity_poly.entity_id
_entity_poly.type
_entity_poly.pdbx_seq_one_letter_code
_entity_poly.pdbx_strand_id
1 'polypeptide(L)'
;MWERKEGDMPTRIAIACDDIGFERKEELKRYLVEEKGAEIVFDPVTCPEEGVNTFARLADDMAEVIQRDVCRLGIYVCGTGIGFTCQINKHWGIRAVQVSDPYSAKRARLSNNAQVIGLGMRVNGLPAMEM
;
A
#
# COMPACT_ATOMS: atom_id res chain seq x y z
N MET A 1 -14.94 7.88 -0.18
CA MET A 1 -14.02 8.97 0.07
C MET A 1 -13.24 9.39 -1.15
N TRP A 2 -12.94 8.49 -2.02
CA TRP A 2 -12.39 8.83 -3.33
C TRP A 2 -13.39 8.37 -4.38
N GLU A 3 -14.06 9.34 -4.97
CA GLU A 3 -14.95 9.10 -6.11
C GLU A 3 -14.27 9.61 -7.37
N ARG A 4 -13.96 8.68 -8.25
CA ARG A 4 -13.45 9.02 -9.55
C ARG A 4 -14.58 9.54 -10.43
N LYS A 5 -14.41 10.75 -10.97
CA LYS A 5 -15.34 11.31 -11.93
C LYS A 5 -15.01 10.79 -13.32
N GLU A 6 -16.03 10.68 -14.16
CA GLU A 6 -15.83 10.34 -15.56
C GLU A 6 -14.87 11.35 -16.21
N GLY A 7 -13.84 10.84 -16.90
CA GLY A 7 -12.80 11.67 -17.51
C GLY A 7 -11.58 11.94 -16.64
N ASP A 8 -11.60 11.58 -15.35
CA ASP A 8 -10.43 11.72 -14.49
C ASP A 8 -9.36 10.68 -14.83
N MET A 9 -8.09 11.09 -14.68
CA MET A 9 -6.97 10.14 -14.79
C MET A 9 -7.05 9.10 -13.68
N PRO A 10 -6.70 7.83 -13.95
CA PRO A 10 -6.64 6.81 -12.91
C PRO A 10 -5.68 7.20 -11.81
N THR A 11 -6.04 6.87 -10.56
CA THR A 11 -5.12 6.99 -9.44
C THR A 11 -4.05 5.91 -9.57
N ARG A 12 -2.80 6.31 -9.56
CA ARG A 12 -1.65 5.41 -9.68
C ARG A 12 -1.20 5.00 -8.29
N ILE A 13 -1.11 3.69 -8.08
CA ILE A 13 -0.83 3.09 -6.77
C ILE A 13 0.32 2.09 -6.88
N ALA A 14 1.25 2.17 -5.94
CA ALA A 14 2.23 1.12 -5.68
C ALA A 14 1.63 0.17 -4.64
N ILE A 15 1.75 -1.13 -4.87
CA ILE A 15 1.30 -2.13 -3.91
C ILE A 15 2.38 -3.20 -3.73
N ALA A 16 2.56 -3.66 -2.51
CA ALA A 16 3.50 -4.73 -2.21
C ALA A 16 3.03 -5.53 -0.98
N CYS A 17 3.63 -6.67 -0.77
CA CYS A 17 3.36 -7.53 0.37
C CYS A 17 4.57 -8.38 0.70
N ASP A 18 4.56 -9.00 1.88
CA ASP A 18 5.40 -10.16 2.15
C ASP A 18 4.67 -11.45 1.73
N ASP A 19 5.28 -12.61 2.02
CA ASP A 19 4.69 -13.92 1.71
C ASP A 19 3.37 -14.15 2.46
N ILE A 20 3.25 -13.65 3.69
CA ILE A 20 2.02 -13.78 4.50
C ILE A 20 0.87 -12.99 3.88
N GLY A 21 1.15 -11.82 3.36
CA GLY A 21 0.14 -10.91 2.82
C GLY A 21 -0.23 -11.12 1.35
N PHE A 22 0.37 -12.10 0.68
CA PHE A 22 0.25 -12.24 -0.78
C PHE A 22 -1.19 -12.40 -1.26
N GLU A 23 -1.94 -13.36 -0.71
CA GLU A 23 -3.32 -13.57 -1.13
C GLU A 23 -4.20 -12.35 -0.89
N ARG A 24 -4.05 -11.73 0.27
CA ARG A 24 -4.81 -10.53 0.63
C ARG A 24 -4.45 -9.36 -0.28
N LYS A 25 -3.17 -9.21 -0.62
CA LYS A 25 -2.72 -8.20 -1.55
C LYS A 25 -3.36 -8.39 -2.92
N GLU A 26 -3.41 -9.62 -3.42
CA GLU A 26 -4.03 -9.91 -4.72
C GLU A 26 -5.53 -9.61 -4.72
N GLU A 27 -6.25 -9.96 -3.65
CA GLU A 27 -7.67 -9.66 -3.50
C GLU A 27 -7.90 -8.13 -3.46
N LEU A 28 -7.10 -7.41 -2.67
CA LEU A 28 -7.19 -5.96 -2.54
C LEU A 28 -6.84 -5.26 -3.86
N LYS A 29 -5.82 -5.74 -4.56
CA LYS A 29 -5.45 -5.24 -5.88
C LYS A 29 -6.61 -5.36 -6.86
N ARG A 30 -7.26 -6.51 -6.92
CA ARG A 30 -8.42 -6.72 -7.77
C ARG A 30 -9.53 -5.73 -7.46
N TYR A 31 -9.84 -5.53 -6.18
CA TYR A 31 -10.84 -4.55 -5.75
C TYR A 31 -10.47 -3.13 -6.21
N LEU A 32 -9.23 -2.70 -6.00
CA LEU A 32 -8.78 -1.37 -6.39
C LEU A 32 -8.87 -1.15 -7.90
N VAL A 33 -8.50 -2.14 -8.69
CA VAL A 33 -8.56 -2.04 -10.15
C VAL A 33 -10.00 -2.11 -10.67
N GLU A 34 -10.75 -3.12 -10.26
CA GLU A 34 -12.09 -3.37 -10.81
C GLU A 34 -13.16 -2.42 -10.29
N GLU A 35 -13.13 -2.11 -8.97
CA GLU A 35 -14.15 -1.28 -8.32
C GLU A 35 -13.77 0.20 -8.26
N LYS A 36 -12.49 0.51 -8.14
CA LYS A 36 -12.02 1.90 -8.00
C LYS A 36 -11.32 2.44 -9.23
N GLY A 37 -11.03 1.62 -10.22
CA GLY A 37 -10.36 2.04 -11.43
C GLY A 37 -8.92 2.48 -11.23
N ALA A 38 -8.24 1.97 -10.21
CA ALA A 38 -6.85 2.30 -9.96
C ALA A 38 -5.93 1.69 -11.00
N GLU A 39 -4.81 2.35 -11.25
CA GLU A 39 -3.71 1.82 -12.06
C GLU A 39 -2.59 1.38 -11.11
N ILE A 40 -2.26 0.10 -11.14
CA ILE A 40 -1.15 -0.44 -10.34
C ILE A 40 0.14 -0.30 -11.13
N VAL A 41 1.04 0.55 -10.66
CA VAL A 41 2.30 0.89 -11.36
C VAL A 41 3.54 0.25 -10.75
N PHE A 42 3.40 -0.37 -9.59
CA PHE A 42 4.45 -1.10 -8.89
C PHE A 42 3.81 -2.24 -8.12
N ASP A 43 4.20 -3.44 -8.42
CA ASP A 43 3.65 -4.65 -7.81
C ASP A 43 4.70 -5.76 -7.93
N PRO A 44 5.76 -5.72 -7.10
CA PRO A 44 6.80 -6.74 -7.16
C PRO A 44 6.21 -8.11 -6.80
N VAL A 45 6.51 -9.10 -7.62
CA VAL A 45 6.13 -10.48 -7.33
C VAL A 45 6.97 -10.98 -6.18
N THR A 46 6.35 -11.16 -5.03
CA THR A 46 6.97 -11.87 -3.93
C THR A 46 6.65 -13.34 -4.09
N CYS A 47 7.57 -14.08 -4.67
CA CYS A 47 7.48 -15.54 -4.65
C CYS A 47 7.99 -16.03 -3.29
N PRO A 48 7.17 -16.69 -2.48
CA PRO A 48 7.61 -17.20 -1.18
C PRO A 48 8.84 -18.13 -1.28
N GLU A 49 9.02 -18.74 -2.44
CA GLU A 49 10.10 -19.68 -2.70
C GLU A 49 11.47 -19.04 -2.92
N GLU A 50 11.51 -17.76 -3.28
CA GLU A 50 12.77 -17.10 -3.63
C GLU A 50 13.45 -16.38 -2.45
N GLY A 51 12.79 -16.24 -1.32
CA GLY A 51 13.38 -15.76 -0.05
C GLY A 51 14.06 -14.38 -0.10
N VAL A 52 13.91 -13.63 -1.16
CA VAL A 52 14.73 -12.45 -1.45
C VAL A 52 14.04 -11.13 -1.12
N ASN A 53 12.72 -11.12 -1.03
CA ASN A 53 11.97 -9.88 -0.81
C ASN A 53 11.62 -9.70 0.66
N THR A 54 12.54 -9.13 1.41
CA THR A 54 12.25 -8.69 2.77
C THR A 54 11.40 -7.44 2.74
N PHE A 55 10.63 -7.20 3.81
CA PHE A 55 9.86 -5.96 3.90
C PHE A 55 10.75 -4.71 3.79
N ALA A 56 11.99 -4.80 4.26
CA ALA A 56 12.94 -3.70 4.19
C ALA A 56 13.28 -3.32 2.75
N ARG A 57 13.59 -4.33 1.92
CA ARG A 57 13.89 -4.09 0.50
C ARG A 57 12.68 -3.57 -0.26
N LEU A 58 11.50 -4.15 -0.02
CA LEU A 58 10.28 -3.70 -0.66
C LEU A 58 9.93 -2.25 -0.26
N ALA A 59 10.20 -1.88 0.99
CA ALA A 59 10.03 -0.51 1.44
C ALA A 59 10.98 0.45 0.71
N ASP A 60 12.24 0.06 0.55
CA ASP A 60 13.22 0.87 -0.16
C ASP A 60 12.83 1.06 -1.63
N ASP A 61 12.39 -0.02 -2.28
CA ASP A 61 11.97 0.03 -3.68
C ASP A 61 10.70 0.86 -3.88
N MET A 62 9.72 0.73 -2.99
CA MET A 62 8.50 1.54 -3.04
C MET A 62 8.80 3.02 -2.78
N ALA A 63 9.67 3.31 -1.84
CA ALA A 63 10.09 4.69 -1.58
C ALA A 63 10.70 5.33 -2.82
N GLU A 64 11.54 4.60 -3.54
CA GLU A 64 12.15 5.09 -4.78
C GLU A 64 11.10 5.39 -5.85
N VAL A 65 10.12 4.52 -6.03
CA VAL A 65 9.03 4.73 -6.98
C VAL A 65 8.25 6.01 -6.67
N ILE A 66 7.97 6.26 -5.39
CA ILE A 66 7.26 7.47 -4.95
C ILE A 66 8.16 8.70 -5.10
N GLN A 67 9.43 8.62 -4.71
CA GLN A 67 10.38 9.73 -4.82
C GLN A 67 10.61 10.15 -6.27
N ARG A 68 10.53 9.23 -7.22
CA ARG A 68 10.61 9.49 -8.65
C ARG A 68 9.31 9.97 -9.28
N ASP A 69 8.28 10.19 -8.46
CA ASP A 69 6.96 10.66 -8.89
C ASP A 69 6.25 9.75 -9.90
N VAL A 70 6.59 8.46 -9.89
CA VAL A 70 5.87 7.45 -10.69
C VAL A 70 4.46 7.24 -10.16
N CYS A 71 4.30 7.30 -8.84
CA CYS A 71 3.00 7.34 -8.18
C CYS A 71 3.12 8.13 -6.87
N ARG A 72 1.98 8.47 -6.28
CA ARG A 72 1.93 9.22 -5.01
C ARG A 72 1.42 8.38 -3.85
N LEU A 73 0.83 7.25 -4.12
CA LEU A 73 0.18 6.42 -3.09
C LEU A 73 0.76 5.02 -3.12
N GLY A 74 0.94 4.46 -1.93
CA GLY A 74 1.42 3.11 -1.76
C GLY A 74 0.65 2.34 -0.68
N ILE A 75 0.52 1.05 -0.88
CA ILE A 75 -0.11 0.14 0.08
C ILE A 75 0.81 -1.06 0.27
N TYR A 76 1.01 -1.45 1.51
CA TYR A 76 1.74 -2.66 1.85
C TYR A 76 0.89 -3.55 2.74
N VAL A 77 0.85 -4.84 2.44
CA VAL A 77 0.11 -5.84 3.21
C VAL A 77 1.06 -6.89 3.76
N CYS A 78 1.08 -7.04 5.07
CA CYS A 78 1.82 -8.10 5.75
C CYS A 78 1.00 -8.60 6.95
N GLY A 79 1.65 -9.22 7.93
CA GLY A 79 0.97 -9.68 9.15
C GLY A 79 0.40 -8.54 9.99
N THR A 80 1.14 -7.45 10.15
CA THR A 80 0.76 -6.30 10.99
C THR A 80 0.80 -4.96 10.26
N GLY A 81 1.63 -4.82 9.24
CA GLY A 81 1.90 -3.55 8.57
C GLY A 81 2.95 -2.69 9.27
N ILE A 82 3.50 -3.13 10.40
CA ILE A 82 4.37 -2.30 11.24
C ILE A 82 5.79 -2.20 10.71
N GLY A 83 6.43 -3.34 10.43
CA GLY A 83 7.84 -3.36 10.04
C GLY A 83 8.12 -2.60 8.76
N PHE A 84 7.30 -2.80 7.74
CA PHE A 84 7.40 -2.06 6.49
C PHE A 84 7.25 -0.56 6.72
N THR A 85 6.25 -0.17 7.51
CA THR A 85 5.99 1.24 7.82
C THR A 85 7.18 1.90 8.50
N CYS A 86 7.78 1.22 9.47
CA CYS A 86 8.99 1.72 10.12
C CYS A 86 10.14 1.91 9.12
N GLN A 87 10.34 0.96 8.24
CA GLN A 87 11.45 1.01 7.28
C GLN A 87 11.24 2.11 6.24
N ILE A 88 10.04 2.20 5.65
CA ILE A 88 9.81 3.18 4.58
C ILE A 88 9.86 4.62 5.10
N ASN A 89 9.52 4.85 6.37
CA ASN A 89 9.60 6.17 6.97
C ASN A 89 11.02 6.70 7.16
N LYS A 90 12.04 5.85 6.97
CA LYS A 90 13.44 6.29 6.97
C LYS A 90 13.83 7.04 5.70
N HIS A 91 13.01 6.96 4.68
CA HIS A 91 13.27 7.61 3.40
C HIS A 91 12.78 9.05 3.38
N TRP A 92 13.60 9.92 2.84
CA TRP A 92 13.30 11.34 2.78
C TRP A 92 12.03 11.61 1.94
N GLY A 93 11.16 12.44 2.48
CA GLY A 93 9.93 12.83 1.79
C GLY A 93 8.81 11.79 1.84
N ILE A 94 8.99 10.67 2.54
CA ILE A 94 7.96 9.63 2.67
C ILE A 94 7.32 9.69 4.06
N ARG A 95 6.00 9.67 4.07
CA ARG A 95 5.18 9.53 5.28
C ARG A 95 4.30 8.31 5.14
N ALA A 96 4.56 7.31 5.95
CA ALA A 96 3.79 6.08 5.99
C ALA A 96 3.18 5.87 7.36
N VAL A 97 1.98 5.32 7.39
CA VAL A 97 1.25 5.06 8.63
C VAL A 97 0.71 3.64 8.59
N GLN A 98 0.90 2.92 9.69
CA GLN A 98 0.20 1.66 9.90
C GLN A 98 -1.24 1.99 10.34
N VAL A 99 -2.23 1.46 9.64
CA VAL A 99 -3.63 1.75 9.91
C VAL A 99 -4.42 0.45 10.08
N SER A 100 -5.40 0.48 10.97
CA SER A 100 -6.27 -0.67 11.24
C SER A 100 -7.75 -0.31 11.28
N ASP A 101 -8.10 0.94 10.98
CA ASP A 101 -9.48 1.41 10.94
C ASP A 101 -9.67 2.50 9.90
N PRO A 102 -10.91 2.69 9.40
CA PRO A 102 -11.17 3.68 8.35
C PRO A 102 -10.93 5.13 8.79
N TYR A 103 -11.17 5.45 10.06
CA TYR A 103 -10.95 6.82 10.53
C TYR A 103 -9.46 7.18 10.53
N SER A 104 -8.62 6.30 11.06
CA SER A 104 -7.17 6.51 11.04
C SER A 104 -6.62 6.58 9.61
N ALA A 105 -7.12 5.74 8.71
CA ALA A 105 -6.72 5.80 7.30
C ALA A 105 -7.08 7.15 6.67
N LYS A 106 -8.28 7.64 6.91
CA LYS A 106 -8.71 8.97 6.46
C LYS A 106 -7.83 10.08 7.01
N ARG A 107 -7.55 10.04 8.32
CA ARG A 107 -6.73 11.07 8.96
C ARG A 107 -5.25 11.00 8.52
N ALA A 108 -4.76 9.81 8.18
CA ALA A 108 -3.41 9.69 7.61
C ALA A 108 -3.26 10.57 6.37
N ARG A 109 -4.24 10.56 5.48
CA ARG A 109 -4.23 11.42 4.29
C ARG A 109 -4.52 12.89 4.65
N LEU A 110 -5.64 13.16 5.31
CA LEU A 110 -6.16 14.52 5.49
C LEU A 110 -5.38 15.33 6.51
N SER A 111 -4.87 14.70 7.57
CA SER A 111 -4.14 15.40 8.63
C SER A 111 -2.64 15.38 8.43
N ASN A 112 -2.10 14.33 7.84
CA ASN A 112 -0.65 14.07 7.81
C ASN A 112 -0.06 13.96 6.41
N ASN A 113 -0.89 14.02 5.39
CA ASN A 113 -0.45 13.86 4.00
C ASN A 113 0.39 12.58 3.80
N ALA A 114 -0.02 11.48 4.44
CA ALA A 114 0.67 10.21 4.29
C ALA A 114 0.47 9.66 2.88
N GLN A 115 1.55 9.25 2.23
CA GLN A 115 1.50 8.64 0.91
C GLN A 115 1.27 7.13 1.00
N VAL A 116 1.70 6.50 2.08
CA VAL A 116 1.73 5.04 2.20
C VAL A 116 1.01 4.59 3.45
N ILE A 117 0.23 3.51 3.30
CA ILE A 117 -0.36 2.81 4.45
C ILE A 117 0.14 1.37 4.51
N GLY A 118 0.41 0.92 5.73
CA GLY A 118 0.69 -0.47 6.04
C GLY A 118 -0.53 -1.13 6.64
N LEU A 119 -0.93 -2.26 6.09
CA LEU A 119 -2.10 -3.03 6.51
C LEU A 119 -1.66 -4.40 7.00
N GLY A 120 -2.31 -4.88 8.06
CA GLY A 120 -2.03 -6.19 8.64
C GLY A 120 -3.16 -7.18 8.38
N MET A 121 -2.88 -8.24 7.64
CA MET A 121 -3.89 -9.28 7.36
C MET A 121 -4.28 -10.07 8.61
N ARG A 122 -3.44 -10.06 9.64
CA ARG A 122 -3.76 -10.67 10.94
C ARG A 122 -4.54 -9.74 11.85
N VAL A 123 -4.65 -8.48 11.49
CA VAL A 123 -5.36 -7.44 12.25
C VAL A 123 -6.72 -7.16 11.63
N ASN A 124 -6.77 -7.01 10.31
CA ASN A 124 -8.00 -6.68 9.58
C ASN A 124 -8.30 -7.71 8.50
N GLY A 125 -9.59 -8.03 8.35
CA GLY A 125 -10.08 -8.79 7.22
C GLY A 125 -10.20 -7.94 5.95
N LEU A 126 -10.40 -8.59 4.80
CA LEU A 126 -10.52 -7.88 3.51
C LEU A 126 -11.62 -6.82 3.50
N PRO A 127 -12.85 -7.05 4.00
CA PRO A 127 -13.87 -6.00 4.00
C PRO A 127 -13.44 -4.73 4.73
N ALA A 128 -12.70 -4.85 5.82
CA ALA A 128 -12.18 -3.69 6.54
C ALA A 128 -11.10 -2.95 5.76
N MET A 129 -10.25 -3.68 5.03
CA MET A 129 -9.20 -3.07 4.20
C MET A 129 -9.79 -2.29 3.03
N GLU A 130 -10.93 -2.71 2.50
CA GLU A 130 -11.61 -2.05 1.38
C GLU A 130 -12.33 -0.76 1.81
N MET A 131 -12.59 -0.58 3.08
CA MET A 131 -13.22 0.63 3.61
C MET A 131 -12.30 1.84 3.55
#